data_3d249ff5db16b332f5c4f67d89df9e72
#
_entry.id   3d249ff5db16b332f5c4f67d89df9e72
#
_cell.length_a   1.000
_cell.length_b   1.000
_cell.length_c   1.000
_cell.angle_alpha   90.00
_cell.angle_beta   90.00
_cell.angle_gamma   90.00
#
_symmetry.space_group_name_H-M   'P 1'
#
loop_
_entity.id
_entity.type
_entity.pdbx_description
1 polymer ?
#
loop_
_entity_poly.entity_id
_entity_poly.type
_entity_poly.pdbx_seq_one_letter_code
_entity_poly.pdbx_strand_id
1 'polypeptide(L)'
;LTFSDPITKTQELSTLLRPTNDVVIALTHIGFTENLASVEVVANVDTNLVAQTGGLDAVIGGHSHTNPATGFGNYKYLPTYVVDPNGVPVIINHAYRYNNTLGEIFLGLRAKAGGGYEVVSRAGQYISVSSSTAEDLAIKAIVDPYVAAFTTYNNQVIGQTTVSIDALQAFTQETNAANLQADASVYELETKNGIPVDFHISGAMTNRAVATSGPYPVTLKVSDMFTLMPYENSLVVMEMN
;
A
#
# COMPACT_ATOMS: atom_id res chain seq x y z
N LEU A 1 14.92 14.71 8.74
CA LEU A 1 14.83 13.27 8.59
C LEU A 1 15.86 12.81 7.57
N THR A 2 16.61 11.75 7.90
CA THR A 2 17.57 11.13 6.98
C THR A 2 17.08 9.74 6.66
N PHE A 3 17.01 9.41 5.37
CA PHE A 3 16.64 8.08 4.90
C PHE A 3 17.89 7.36 4.39
N SER A 4 18.10 6.13 4.85
CA SER A 4 19.16 5.26 4.34
C SER A 4 18.68 4.54 3.09
N ASP A 5 19.60 4.21 2.20
CA ASP A 5 19.30 3.34 1.06
C ASP A 5 18.85 1.96 1.55
N PRO A 6 17.68 1.44 1.14
CA PRO A 6 17.12 0.21 1.67
C PRO A 6 17.93 -1.03 1.27
N ILE A 7 18.58 -1.04 0.10
CA ILE A 7 19.41 -2.16 -0.36
C ILE A 7 20.65 -2.27 0.53
N THR A 8 21.38 -1.16 0.70
CA THR A 8 22.55 -1.08 1.57
C THR A 8 22.22 -1.49 2.99
N LYS A 9 21.09 -0.97 3.53
CA LYS A 9 20.68 -1.27 4.90
C LYS A 9 20.24 -2.72 5.07
N THR A 10 19.59 -3.30 4.09
CA THR A 10 19.20 -4.72 4.12
C THR A 10 20.44 -5.62 4.08
N GLN A 11 21.45 -5.31 3.26
CA GLN A 11 22.71 -6.06 3.23
C GLN A 11 23.46 -6.00 4.57
N GLU A 12 23.52 -4.82 5.19
CA GLU A 12 24.10 -4.65 6.52
C GLU A 12 23.40 -5.53 7.56
N LEU A 13 22.05 -5.47 7.60
CA LEU A 13 21.25 -6.22 8.57
C LEU A 13 21.27 -7.74 8.31
N SER A 14 21.20 -8.18 7.06
CA SER A 14 21.29 -9.61 6.74
C SER A 14 22.65 -10.19 7.14
N THR A 15 23.73 -9.44 6.91
CA THR A 15 25.07 -9.82 7.32
C THR A 15 25.19 -9.94 8.85
N LEU A 16 24.57 -9.01 9.58
CA LEU A 16 24.54 -9.01 11.04
C LEU A 16 23.73 -10.17 11.62
N LEU A 17 22.58 -10.50 11.01
CA LEU A 17 21.63 -11.47 11.53
C LEU A 17 21.98 -12.91 11.16
N ARG A 18 22.53 -13.17 10.00
CA ARG A 18 22.80 -14.52 9.48
C ARG A 18 23.65 -15.41 10.37
N PRO A 19 24.69 -14.94 11.08
CA PRO A 19 25.50 -15.78 11.95
C PRO A 19 24.75 -16.40 13.14
N THR A 20 23.66 -15.77 13.57
CA THR A 20 22.90 -16.19 14.76
C THR A 20 21.48 -16.63 14.46
N ASN A 21 21.06 -16.60 13.19
CA ASN A 21 19.73 -16.98 12.76
C ASN A 21 19.76 -17.93 11.57
N ASP A 22 18.99 -19.01 11.65
CA ASP A 22 18.89 -20.00 10.59
C ASP A 22 18.05 -19.51 9.41
N VAL A 23 17.08 -18.63 9.66
CA VAL A 23 16.18 -18.04 8.66
C VAL A 23 16.19 -16.51 8.81
N VAL A 24 16.36 -15.79 7.70
CA VAL A 24 16.30 -14.32 7.65
C VAL A 24 15.27 -13.91 6.61
N ILE A 25 14.26 -13.17 7.06
CA ILE A 25 13.13 -12.72 6.22
C ILE A 25 13.12 -11.18 6.23
N ALA A 26 13.05 -10.56 5.05
CA ALA A 26 12.82 -9.13 4.94
C ALA A 26 11.31 -8.84 4.91
N LEU A 27 10.87 -7.89 5.73
CA LEU A 27 9.55 -7.26 5.68
C LEU A 27 9.70 -5.89 5.04
N THR A 28 9.09 -5.70 3.88
CA THR A 28 9.29 -4.51 3.06
C THR A 28 7.97 -3.85 2.69
N HIS A 29 8.02 -2.57 2.31
CA HIS A 29 6.89 -1.85 1.73
C HIS A 29 7.39 -0.87 0.66
N ILE A 30 8.18 -1.38 -0.31
CA ILE A 30 8.88 -0.61 -1.35
C ILE A 30 8.44 -0.96 -2.78
N GLY A 31 7.46 -1.84 -2.91
CA GLY A 31 6.98 -2.31 -4.21
C GLY A 31 7.67 -3.57 -4.70
N PHE A 32 7.01 -4.26 -5.64
CA PHE A 32 7.45 -5.59 -6.09
C PHE A 32 8.59 -5.52 -7.09
N THR A 33 8.39 -4.80 -8.19
CA THR A 33 9.37 -4.63 -9.28
C THR A 33 9.20 -3.26 -9.92
N GLU A 34 10.22 -2.80 -10.63
CA GLU A 34 10.17 -1.54 -11.36
C GLU A 34 9.00 -1.51 -12.34
N ASN A 35 8.16 -0.49 -12.23
CA ASN A 35 7.09 -0.23 -13.16
C ASN A 35 7.56 0.79 -14.21
N LEU A 36 8.15 0.32 -15.27
CA LEU A 36 8.62 1.17 -16.38
C LEU A 36 7.49 1.91 -17.11
N ALA A 37 6.22 1.55 -16.85
CA ALA A 37 5.06 2.21 -17.45
C ALA A 37 4.45 3.29 -16.54
N SER A 38 4.88 3.40 -15.29
CA SER A 38 4.49 4.47 -14.37
C SER A 38 5.57 5.55 -14.31
N VAL A 39 5.17 6.77 -13.94
CA VAL A 39 6.08 7.91 -13.76
C VAL A 39 7.04 7.71 -12.58
N GLU A 40 6.77 6.73 -11.71
CA GLU A 40 7.63 6.33 -10.60
C GLU A 40 8.62 5.26 -11.05
N VAL A 41 9.80 5.69 -11.47
CA VAL A 41 10.98 4.82 -11.56
C VAL A 41 11.55 4.68 -10.15
N VAL A 42 11.05 3.71 -9.39
CA VAL A 42 11.59 3.41 -8.06
C VAL A 42 12.66 2.33 -8.22
N ALA A 43 13.92 2.71 -8.17
CA ALA A 43 15.06 1.78 -8.27
C ALA A 43 15.13 0.78 -7.09
N ASN A 44 14.51 1.13 -5.95
CA ASN A 44 14.57 0.38 -4.71
C ASN A 44 13.29 -0.45 -4.48
N VAL A 45 13.09 -1.48 -5.30
CA VAL A 45 11.97 -2.43 -5.20
C VAL A 45 12.45 -3.81 -4.75
N ASP A 46 11.54 -4.68 -4.32
CA ASP A 46 11.88 -5.99 -3.73
C ASP A 46 12.70 -6.88 -4.67
N THR A 47 12.42 -6.88 -5.97
CA THR A 47 13.23 -7.64 -6.93
C THR A 47 14.67 -7.16 -7.01
N ASN A 48 14.89 -5.84 -6.99
CA ASN A 48 16.22 -5.25 -7.01
C ASN A 48 16.94 -5.41 -5.67
N LEU A 49 16.19 -5.30 -4.56
CA LEU A 49 16.71 -5.56 -3.22
C LEU A 49 17.27 -6.98 -3.13
N VAL A 50 16.53 -8.00 -3.54
CA VAL A 50 17.02 -9.39 -3.52
C VAL A 50 18.18 -9.59 -4.49
N ALA A 51 18.12 -9.06 -5.71
CA ALA A 51 19.18 -9.22 -6.71
C ALA A 51 20.53 -8.61 -6.27
N GLN A 52 20.52 -7.70 -5.28
CA GLN A 52 21.69 -6.99 -4.79
C GLN A 52 22.06 -7.30 -3.33
N THR A 53 21.23 -8.10 -2.63
CA THR A 53 21.42 -8.40 -1.20
C THR A 53 21.54 -9.89 -0.97
N GLY A 54 22.66 -10.35 -0.38
CA GLY A 54 22.84 -11.74 0.02
C GLY A 54 22.29 -12.04 1.41
N GLY A 55 21.95 -13.31 1.64
CA GLY A 55 21.64 -13.81 2.98
C GLY A 55 20.17 -13.71 3.40
N LEU A 56 19.25 -13.44 2.50
CA LEU A 56 17.80 -13.54 2.73
C LEU A 56 17.27 -14.93 2.32
N ASP A 57 16.24 -15.41 3.00
CA ASP A 57 15.49 -16.60 2.62
C ASP A 57 14.17 -16.30 1.96
N ALA A 58 13.52 -15.19 2.37
CA ALA A 58 12.26 -14.74 1.83
C ALA A 58 12.11 -13.21 1.98
N VAL A 59 11.22 -12.65 1.16
CA VAL A 59 10.72 -11.27 1.28
C VAL A 59 9.19 -11.31 1.33
N ILE A 60 8.63 -10.62 2.31
CA ILE A 60 7.20 -10.34 2.42
C ILE A 60 7.04 -8.85 2.20
N GLY A 61 6.50 -8.48 1.04
CA GLY A 61 6.46 -7.10 0.58
C GLY A 61 5.05 -6.56 0.34
N GLY A 62 4.98 -5.30 -0.03
CA GLY A 62 3.74 -4.58 -0.31
C GLY A 62 3.98 -3.32 -1.16
N HIS A 63 3.09 -2.34 -1.05
CA HIS A 63 3.09 -1.02 -1.69
C HIS A 63 2.52 -1.00 -3.11
N SER A 64 3.07 -1.76 -4.05
CA SER A 64 2.69 -1.70 -5.48
C SER A 64 1.33 -2.34 -5.79
N HIS A 65 0.65 -2.94 -4.81
CA HIS A 65 -0.61 -3.65 -5.03
C HIS A 65 -0.53 -4.66 -6.19
N THR A 66 0.60 -5.35 -6.34
CA THR A 66 0.79 -6.31 -7.43
C THR A 66 -0.14 -7.50 -7.25
N ASN A 67 -0.98 -7.75 -8.25
CA ASN A 67 -1.94 -8.85 -8.21
C ASN A 67 -1.22 -10.19 -8.42
N PRO A 68 -1.33 -11.14 -7.48
CA PRO A 68 -0.66 -12.44 -7.60
C PRO A 68 -1.07 -13.25 -8.83
N ALA A 69 -2.30 -13.09 -9.30
CA ALA A 69 -2.80 -13.84 -10.46
C ALA A 69 -2.30 -13.31 -11.80
N THR A 70 -2.00 -12.01 -11.90
CA THR A 70 -1.56 -11.38 -13.15
C THR A 70 -0.09 -11.03 -13.15
N GLY A 71 0.51 -10.87 -11.97
CA GLY A 71 1.91 -10.47 -11.83
C GLY A 71 2.19 -9.06 -12.34
N PHE A 72 3.43 -8.81 -12.67
CA PHE A 72 3.87 -7.56 -13.29
C PHE A 72 5.14 -7.76 -14.13
N GLY A 73 5.20 -7.15 -15.31
CA GLY A 73 6.36 -7.22 -16.19
C GLY A 73 6.76 -8.65 -16.56
N ASN A 74 8.00 -9.01 -16.32
CA ASN A 74 8.53 -10.35 -16.57
C ASN A 74 8.11 -11.39 -15.51
N TYR A 75 7.53 -10.93 -14.40
CA TYR A 75 7.07 -11.77 -13.29
C TYR A 75 5.56 -11.93 -13.38
N LYS A 76 5.11 -12.95 -14.11
CA LYS A 76 3.69 -13.13 -14.44
C LYS A 76 2.84 -13.72 -13.31
N TYR A 77 3.47 -14.35 -12.34
CA TYR A 77 2.74 -14.98 -11.24
C TYR A 77 3.55 -14.85 -9.96
N LEU A 78 2.91 -14.43 -8.88
CA LEU A 78 3.48 -14.46 -7.56
C LEU A 78 3.03 -15.75 -6.83
N PRO A 79 3.78 -16.28 -5.87
CA PRO A 79 5.11 -15.80 -5.46
C PRO A 79 6.15 -16.01 -6.55
N THR A 80 7.15 -15.16 -6.58
CA THR A 80 8.26 -15.27 -7.53
C THR A 80 9.58 -15.56 -6.82
N TYR A 81 10.58 -15.94 -7.58
CA TYR A 81 11.94 -16.16 -7.10
C TYR A 81 12.90 -15.23 -7.81
N VAL A 82 13.75 -14.58 -7.03
CA VAL A 82 14.89 -13.82 -7.54
C VAL A 82 16.16 -14.44 -6.96
N VAL A 83 17.17 -14.58 -7.80
CA VAL A 83 18.46 -15.15 -7.37
C VAL A 83 19.31 -14.04 -6.75
N ASP A 84 19.79 -14.25 -5.54
CA ASP A 84 20.66 -13.32 -4.84
C ASP A 84 22.11 -13.35 -5.40
N PRO A 85 23.01 -12.43 -4.98
CA PRO A 85 24.41 -12.42 -5.44
C PRO A 85 25.21 -13.69 -5.13
N ASN A 86 24.74 -14.54 -4.20
CA ASN A 86 25.35 -15.81 -3.84
C ASN A 86 24.80 -17.00 -4.63
N GLY A 87 23.89 -16.76 -5.59
CA GLY A 87 23.23 -17.81 -6.37
C GLY A 87 22.06 -18.49 -5.65
N VAL A 88 21.57 -17.93 -4.54
CA VAL A 88 20.46 -18.49 -3.75
C VAL A 88 19.14 -17.93 -4.26
N PRO A 89 18.15 -18.77 -4.60
CA PRO A 89 16.82 -18.29 -4.94
C PRO A 89 16.10 -17.82 -3.67
N VAL A 90 15.68 -16.55 -3.64
CA VAL A 90 14.89 -15.96 -2.56
C VAL A 90 13.46 -15.81 -3.03
N ILE A 91 12.49 -16.25 -2.23
CA ILE A 91 11.07 -16.15 -2.56
C ILE A 91 10.55 -14.78 -2.16
N ILE A 92 9.82 -14.10 -3.07
CA ILE A 92 9.14 -12.82 -2.83
C ILE A 92 7.63 -13.04 -2.90
N ASN A 93 6.91 -12.59 -1.89
CA ASN A 93 5.46 -12.71 -1.79
C ASN A 93 4.81 -11.34 -1.50
N HIS A 94 3.84 -10.95 -2.35
CA HIS A 94 2.99 -9.76 -2.20
C HIS A 94 1.53 -10.16 -2.24
N ALA A 95 0.79 -9.92 -1.16
CA ALA A 95 -0.59 -10.38 -1.00
C ALA A 95 -1.65 -9.44 -1.61
N TYR A 96 -1.30 -8.66 -2.65
CA TYR A 96 -2.20 -7.73 -3.35
C TYR A 96 -2.63 -6.55 -2.47
N ARG A 97 -3.94 -6.31 -2.32
CA ARG A 97 -4.53 -5.18 -1.59
C ARG A 97 -5.89 -5.52 -0.98
N TYR A 98 -6.31 -4.70 -0.01
CA TYR A 98 -7.66 -4.73 0.56
C TYR A 98 -8.09 -6.11 1.09
N ASN A 99 -7.15 -6.90 1.62
CA ASN A 99 -7.37 -8.25 2.14
C ASN A 99 -8.03 -9.22 1.13
N ASN A 100 -7.86 -8.99 -0.17
CA ASN A 100 -8.41 -9.86 -1.21
C ASN A 100 -7.72 -11.21 -1.30
N THR A 101 -6.48 -11.30 -0.78
CA THR A 101 -5.69 -12.54 -0.77
C THR A 101 -4.91 -12.67 0.53
N LEU A 102 -4.74 -13.92 0.97
CA LEU A 102 -3.76 -14.32 1.96
C LEU A 102 -2.58 -14.97 1.24
N GLY A 103 -1.37 -14.42 1.41
CA GLY A 103 -0.14 -15.00 0.88
C GLY A 103 0.52 -15.91 1.91
N GLU A 104 0.94 -17.10 1.49
CA GLU A 104 1.67 -18.05 2.32
C GLU A 104 3.05 -18.34 1.74
N ILE A 105 4.04 -18.48 2.61
CA ILE A 105 5.39 -18.94 2.28
C ILE A 105 5.69 -20.17 3.11
N PHE A 106 6.19 -21.21 2.46
CA PHE A 106 6.64 -22.44 3.08
C PHE A 106 8.16 -22.55 2.90
N LEU A 107 8.90 -22.66 4.00
CA LEU A 107 10.33 -22.88 4.02
C LEU A 107 10.60 -24.30 4.56
N GLY A 108 11.16 -25.16 3.73
CA GLY A 108 11.63 -26.48 4.17
C GLY A 108 12.99 -26.34 4.84
N LEU A 109 13.10 -26.84 6.06
CA LEU A 109 14.32 -26.75 6.88
C LEU A 109 14.97 -28.13 7.03
N ARG A 110 16.29 -28.18 6.94
CA ARG A 110 17.10 -29.36 7.23
C ARG A 110 18.05 -29.04 8.37
N ALA A 111 18.12 -29.94 9.35
CA ALA A 111 19.08 -29.84 10.45
C ALA A 111 20.52 -29.96 9.95
N LYS A 112 21.41 -29.10 10.42
CA LYS A 112 22.86 -29.14 10.16
C LYS A 112 23.58 -29.98 11.18
N ALA A 113 24.63 -30.71 10.77
CA ALA A 113 25.43 -31.57 11.65
C ALA A 113 26.07 -30.80 12.84
N GLY A 114 26.34 -29.50 12.67
CA GLY A 114 26.89 -28.61 13.70
C GLY A 114 25.84 -27.89 14.56
N GLY A 115 24.56 -28.24 14.45
CA GLY A 115 23.45 -27.55 15.07
C GLY A 115 22.85 -26.46 14.19
N GLY A 116 21.60 -26.05 14.51
CA GLY A 116 20.80 -25.13 13.71
C GLY A 116 20.25 -25.78 12.43
N TYR A 117 19.69 -24.95 11.54
CA TYR A 117 19.00 -25.38 10.33
C TYR A 117 19.50 -24.62 9.09
N GLU A 118 19.22 -25.19 7.93
CA GLU A 118 19.38 -24.53 6.62
C GLU A 118 18.07 -24.63 5.82
N VAL A 119 17.76 -23.62 5.04
CA VAL A 119 16.60 -23.62 4.15
C VAL A 119 16.93 -24.39 2.88
N VAL A 120 16.27 -25.53 2.68
CA VAL A 120 16.51 -26.44 1.54
C VAL A 120 15.43 -26.35 0.46
N SER A 121 14.26 -25.81 0.78
CA SER A 121 13.20 -25.57 -0.20
C SER A 121 12.39 -24.32 0.16
N ARG A 122 11.82 -23.71 -0.86
CA ARG A 122 10.94 -22.55 -0.76
C ARG A 122 9.74 -22.79 -1.66
N ALA A 123 8.55 -22.55 -1.14
CA ALA A 123 7.30 -22.58 -1.89
C ALA A 123 6.38 -21.50 -1.36
N GLY A 124 5.36 -21.15 -2.13
CA GLY A 124 4.34 -20.22 -1.68
C GLY A 124 3.05 -20.38 -2.48
N GLN A 125 1.99 -19.88 -1.90
CA GLN A 125 0.67 -19.86 -2.54
C GLN A 125 -0.14 -18.64 -2.12
N TYR A 126 -1.27 -18.46 -2.79
CA TYR A 126 -2.28 -17.45 -2.47
C TYR A 126 -3.62 -18.09 -2.25
N ILE A 127 -4.28 -17.68 -1.18
CA ILE A 127 -5.65 -18.05 -0.85
C ILE A 127 -6.50 -16.83 -1.12
N SER A 128 -7.47 -16.96 -2.02
CA SER A 128 -8.43 -15.88 -2.30
C SER A 128 -9.35 -15.69 -1.11
N VAL A 129 -9.49 -14.44 -0.67
CA VAL A 129 -10.45 -14.03 0.35
C VAL A 129 -11.57 -13.27 -0.34
N SER A 130 -12.79 -13.77 -0.18
CA SER A 130 -13.98 -13.21 -0.85
C SER A 130 -15.18 -13.23 0.07
N SER A 131 -16.31 -12.71 -0.40
CA SER A 131 -17.57 -12.74 0.35
C SER A 131 -18.10 -14.15 0.64
N SER A 132 -17.55 -15.18 -0.01
CA SER A 132 -17.86 -16.59 0.26
C SER A 132 -16.95 -17.23 1.31
N THR A 133 -15.89 -16.53 1.74
CA THR A 133 -15.02 -17.00 2.80
C THR A 133 -15.77 -16.93 4.13
N ALA A 134 -15.80 -18.03 4.86
CA ALA A 134 -16.51 -18.09 6.14
C ALA A 134 -15.87 -17.13 7.15
N GLU A 135 -16.70 -16.34 7.83
CA GLU A 135 -16.27 -15.44 8.88
C GLU A 135 -15.98 -16.21 10.17
N ASP A 136 -14.92 -15.86 10.88
CA ASP A 136 -14.73 -16.29 12.27
C ASP A 136 -15.68 -15.49 13.16
N LEU A 137 -16.63 -16.19 13.80
CA LEU A 137 -17.68 -15.56 14.59
C LEU A 137 -17.17 -14.83 15.83
N ALA A 138 -16.05 -15.27 16.41
CA ALA A 138 -15.44 -14.60 17.56
C ALA A 138 -14.80 -13.27 17.13
N ILE A 139 -14.06 -13.26 16.04
CA ILE A 139 -13.50 -12.04 15.47
C ILE A 139 -14.61 -11.10 15.00
N LYS A 140 -15.63 -11.64 14.32
CA LYS A 140 -16.79 -10.86 13.88
C LYS A 140 -17.45 -10.12 15.05
N ALA A 141 -17.68 -10.77 16.16
CA ALA A 141 -18.29 -10.15 17.35
C ALA A 141 -17.47 -8.97 17.89
N ILE A 142 -16.14 -9.01 17.73
CA ILE A 142 -15.25 -7.89 18.11
C ILE A 142 -15.34 -6.75 17.10
N VAL A 143 -15.46 -7.06 15.81
CA VAL A 143 -15.40 -6.08 14.71
C VAL A 143 -16.75 -5.40 14.45
N ASP A 144 -17.88 -6.11 14.60
CA ASP A 144 -19.22 -5.60 14.28
C ASP A 144 -19.57 -4.25 14.93
N PRO A 145 -19.27 -3.97 16.21
CA PRO A 145 -19.52 -2.65 16.80
C PRO A 145 -18.77 -1.51 16.07
N TYR A 146 -17.54 -1.76 15.63
CA TYR A 146 -16.75 -0.76 14.88
C TYR A 146 -17.31 -0.54 13.48
N VAL A 147 -17.74 -1.62 12.82
CA VAL A 147 -18.41 -1.52 11.51
C VAL A 147 -19.70 -0.73 11.61
N ALA A 148 -20.49 -0.92 12.67
CA ALA A 148 -21.71 -0.17 12.91
C ALA A 148 -21.42 1.32 13.13
N ALA A 149 -20.42 1.66 13.96
CA ALA A 149 -19.99 3.03 14.19
C ALA A 149 -19.47 3.69 12.92
N PHE A 150 -18.62 3.00 12.14
CA PHE A 150 -18.11 3.45 10.87
C PHE A 150 -19.23 3.67 9.84
N THR A 151 -20.20 2.77 9.77
CA THR A 151 -21.36 2.92 8.87
C THR A 151 -22.18 4.16 9.25
N THR A 152 -22.39 4.39 10.52
CA THR A 152 -23.09 5.58 11.02
C THR A 152 -22.34 6.86 10.65
N TYR A 153 -21.04 6.90 10.86
CA TYR A 153 -20.18 8.02 10.49
C TYR A 153 -20.21 8.29 8.97
N ASN A 154 -20.00 7.26 8.18
CA ASN A 154 -19.98 7.37 6.71
C ASN A 154 -21.31 7.86 6.11
N ASN A 155 -22.41 7.58 6.75
CA ASN A 155 -23.75 8.02 6.31
C ASN A 155 -24.11 9.45 6.75
N GLN A 156 -23.26 10.12 7.54
CA GLN A 156 -23.52 11.52 7.90
C GLN A 156 -23.57 12.39 6.67
N VAL A 157 -24.64 13.19 6.57
CA VAL A 157 -24.78 14.19 5.51
C VAL A 157 -23.89 15.38 5.83
N ILE A 158 -23.05 15.78 4.86
CA ILE A 158 -22.13 16.92 4.98
C ILE A 158 -22.53 18.11 4.12
N GLY A 159 -23.44 17.91 3.16
CA GLY A 159 -23.90 18.99 2.30
C GLY A 159 -24.64 18.48 1.08
N GLN A 160 -24.71 19.34 0.07
CA GLN A 160 -25.29 19.03 -1.24
C GLN A 160 -24.44 19.62 -2.34
N THR A 161 -24.49 19.03 -3.52
CA THR A 161 -23.84 19.54 -4.73
C THR A 161 -24.86 19.68 -5.86
N THR A 162 -24.64 20.68 -6.71
CA THR A 162 -25.42 20.91 -7.93
C THR A 162 -24.72 20.41 -9.19
N VAL A 163 -23.53 19.81 -9.03
CA VAL A 163 -22.72 19.25 -10.13
C VAL A 163 -22.08 17.95 -9.68
N SER A 164 -21.66 17.10 -10.62
CA SER A 164 -20.77 15.99 -10.33
C SER A 164 -19.44 16.51 -9.78
N ILE A 165 -18.89 15.86 -8.75
CA ILE A 165 -17.55 16.13 -8.25
C ILE A 165 -16.63 15.05 -8.82
N ASP A 166 -15.74 15.47 -9.72
CA ASP A 166 -14.98 14.59 -10.60
C ASP A 166 -13.48 14.71 -10.38
N ALA A 167 -12.84 13.60 -10.05
CA ALA A 167 -11.39 13.44 -9.93
C ALA A 167 -10.83 12.45 -10.97
N LEU A 168 -11.57 12.06 -12.01
CA LEU A 168 -11.16 11.00 -12.96
C LEU A 168 -9.85 11.30 -13.67
N GLN A 169 -9.50 12.57 -13.86
CA GLN A 169 -8.28 13.02 -14.51
C GLN A 169 -7.32 13.74 -13.55
N ALA A 170 -7.53 13.68 -12.24
CA ALA A 170 -6.77 14.45 -11.26
C ALA A 170 -5.25 14.21 -11.27
N PHE A 171 -4.79 13.08 -11.81
CA PHE A 171 -3.36 12.79 -11.98
C PHE A 171 -2.69 13.56 -13.14
N THR A 172 -3.45 14.07 -14.08
CA THR A 172 -2.92 14.68 -15.32
C THR A 172 -3.55 16.00 -15.68
N GLN A 173 -4.66 16.37 -15.06
CA GLN A 173 -5.42 17.57 -15.36
C GLN A 173 -6.04 18.16 -14.09
N GLU A 174 -6.30 19.45 -14.14
CA GLU A 174 -7.14 20.13 -13.16
C GLU A 174 -8.56 19.55 -13.16
N THR A 175 -9.10 19.30 -11.97
CA THR A 175 -10.47 18.79 -11.79
C THR A 175 -11.19 19.60 -10.70
N ASN A 176 -12.52 19.64 -10.76
CA ASN A 176 -13.29 20.33 -9.73
C ASN A 176 -13.18 19.65 -8.36
N ALA A 177 -12.90 18.35 -8.31
CA ALA A 177 -12.62 17.66 -7.05
C ALA A 177 -11.30 18.10 -6.43
N ALA A 178 -10.23 18.26 -7.23
CA ALA A 178 -8.94 18.76 -6.75
C ALA A 178 -9.05 20.19 -6.25
N ASN A 179 -9.79 21.05 -6.98
CA ASN A 179 -10.05 22.41 -6.54
C ASN A 179 -10.84 22.45 -5.23
N LEU A 180 -11.89 21.63 -5.10
CA LEU A 180 -12.66 21.53 -3.86
C LEU A 180 -11.77 21.12 -2.66
N GLN A 181 -10.84 20.19 -2.86
CA GLN A 181 -9.89 19.80 -1.81
C GLN A 181 -8.97 20.96 -1.42
N ALA A 182 -8.44 21.68 -2.41
CA ALA A 182 -7.56 22.83 -2.17
C ALA A 182 -8.32 23.95 -1.43
N ASP A 183 -9.49 24.31 -1.92
CA ASP A 183 -10.33 25.36 -1.31
C ASP A 183 -10.74 25.02 0.12
N ALA A 184 -11.11 23.75 0.38
CA ALA A 184 -11.45 23.28 1.72
C ALA A 184 -10.26 23.35 2.68
N SER A 185 -9.05 23.01 2.22
CA SER A 185 -7.83 23.08 3.02
C SER A 185 -7.44 24.53 3.35
N VAL A 186 -7.49 25.40 2.36
CA VAL A 186 -7.24 26.86 2.55
C VAL A 186 -8.27 27.45 3.51
N TYR A 187 -9.56 27.15 3.31
CA TYR A 187 -10.63 27.62 4.20
C TYR A 187 -10.43 27.15 5.65
N GLU A 188 -10.04 25.91 5.89
CA GLU A 188 -9.79 25.39 7.23
C GLU A 188 -8.64 26.13 7.90
N LEU A 189 -7.54 26.37 7.17
CA LEU A 189 -6.37 27.06 7.72
C LEU A 189 -6.64 28.55 7.93
N GLU A 190 -7.14 29.28 6.94
CA GLU A 190 -7.32 30.72 7.02
C GLU A 190 -8.51 31.10 7.87
N THR A 191 -9.68 30.54 7.58
CA THR A 191 -10.95 31.00 8.17
C THR A 191 -11.14 30.47 9.59
N LYS A 192 -10.77 29.22 9.83
CA LYS A 192 -10.97 28.60 11.15
C LYS A 192 -9.76 28.69 12.06
N ASN A 193 -8.57 28.68 11.53
CA ASN A 193 -7.34 28.67 12.33
C ASN A 193 -6.54 29.97 12.23
N GLY A 194 -6.90 30.89 11.35
CA GLY A 194 -6.25 32.20 11.20
C GLY A 194 -4.81 32.10 10.65
N ILE A 195 -4.49 31.04 9.93
CA ILE A 195 -3.19 30.77 9.34
C ILE A 195 -3.25 31.11 7.85
N PRO A 196 -2.64 32.24 7.38
CA PRO A 196 -2.64 32.59 5.97
C PRO A 196 -1.80 31.59 5.16
N VAL A 197 -2.30 31.20 3.99
CA VAL A 197 -1.60 30.29 3.07
C VAL A 197 -1.79 30.76 1.63
N ASP A 198 -0.74 30.70 0.82
CA ASP A 198 -0.78 31.14 -0.56
C ASP A 198 -1.38 30.09 -1.51
N PHE A 199 -1.16 28.81 -1.21
CA PHE A 199 -1.66 27.68 -2.01
C PHE A 199 -1.61 26.37 -1.22
N HIS A 200 -2.31 25.37 -1.75
CA HIS A 200 -2.33 24.01 -1.23
C HIS A 200 -1.66 23.04 -2.20
N ILE A 201 -0.82 22.15 -1.66
CA ILE A 201 -0.25 21.00 -2.39
C ILE A 201 -0.75 19.75 -1.71
N SER A 202 -1.40 18.87 -2.47
CA SER A 202 -1.84 17.56 -1.94
C SER A 202 -1.31 16.41 -2.76
N GLY A 203 -1.32 15.24 -2.16
CA GLY A 203 -1.22 13.99 -2.89
C GLY A 203 -2.41 13.82 -3.84
N ALA A 204 -2.23 13.01 -4.88
CA ALA A 204 -3.29 12.76 -5.85
C ALA A 204 -4.53 12.18 -5.17
N MET A 205 -5.69 12.64 -5.60
CA MET A 205 -6.98 12.04 -5.26
C MET A 205 -7.12 10.69 -5.97
N THR A 206 -8.14 9.93 -5.61
CA THR A 206 -8.52 8.77 -6.42
C THR A 206 -9.06 9.24 -7.78
N ASN A 207 -8.86 8.44 -8.82
CA ASN A 207 -9.47 8.68 -10.14
C ASN A 207 -10.96 8.24 -10.13
N ARG A 208 -11.76 8.87 -9.28
CA ARG A 208 -13.18 8.58 -9.10
C ARG A 208 -14.00 9.85 -9.16
N ALA A 209 -15.33 9.70 -9.30
CA ALA A 209 -16.29 10.78 -9.21
C ALA A 209 -17.43 10.38 -8.29
N VAL A 210 -18.03 11.39 -7.66
CA VAL A 210 -19.23 11.25 -6.81
C VAL A 210 -20.32 12.16 -7.33
N ALA A 211 -21.57 11.90 -6.93
CA ALA A 211 -22.75 12.65 -7.40
C ALA A 211 -22.83 12.69 -8.94
N THR A 212 -22.51 11.57 -9.61
CA THR A 212 -22.38 11.49 -11.07
C THR A 212 -23.72 11.52 -11.82
N SER A 213 -24.86 11.43 -11.11
CA SER A 213 -26.19 11.43 -11.70
C SER A 213 -27.16 12.28 -10.85
N GLY A 214 -28.02 13.08 -11.58
CA GLY A 214 -29.08 13.86 -10.95
C GLY A 214 -30.33 13.03 -10.64
N PRO A 215 -31.43 13.65 -10.17
CA PRO A 215 -31.59 15.11 -10.21
C PRO A 215 -30.78 15.86 -9.17
N TYR A 216 -30.28 17.02 -9.53
CA TYR A 216 -29.57 17.91 -8.62
C TYR A 216 -30.55 18.81 -7.86
N PRO A 217 -30.22 19.26 -6.60
CA PRO A 217 -28.98 18.96 -5.88
C PRO A 217 -28.93 17.52 -5.35
N VAL A 218 -27.72 16.93 -5.36
CA VAL A 218 -27.45 15.60 -4.80
C VAL A 218 -26.87 15.76 -3.39
N THR A 219 -27.38 14.99 -2.44
CA THR A 219 -26.87 14.96 -1.07
C THR A 219 -25.51 14.29 -1.02
N LEU A 220 -24.55 14.94 -0.35
CA LEU A 220 -23.22 14.43 -0.10
C LEU A 220 -23.09 13.87 1.31
N LYS A 221 -22.40 12.76 1.45
CA LYS A 221 -22.07 12.09 2.70
C LYS A 221 -20.58 12.06 2.95
N VAL A 222 -20.17 11.75 4.17
CA VAL A 222 -18.77 11.52 4.52
C VAL A 222 -18.14 10.45 3.61
N SER A 223 -18.86 9.37 3.30
CA SER A 223 -18.40 8.33 2.38
C SER A 223 -18.05 8.81 0.97
N ASP A 224 -18.70 9.89 0.49
CA ASP A 224 -18.37 10.46 -0.83
C ASP A 224 -16.99 11.12 -0.79
N MET A 225 -16.64 11.76 0.32
CA MET A 225 -15.30 12.34 0.49
C MET A 225 -14.23 11.25 0.58
N PHE A 226 -14.47 10.15 1.30
CA PHE A 226 -13.55 9.00 1.30
C PHE A 226 -13.46 8.28 -0.06
N THR A 227 -14.47 8.41 -0.91
CA THR A 227 -14.38 7.93 -2.30
C THR A 227 -13.36 8.74 -3.11
N LEU A 228 -13.27 10.04 -2.87
CA LEU A 228 -12.33 10.96 -3.55
C LEU A 228 -10.96 10.97 -2.88
N MET A 229 -10.94 11.00 -1.54
CA MET A 229 -9.75 11.13 -0.67
C MET A 229 -9.78 10.02 0.39
N PRO A 230 -9.28 8.81 0.09
CA PRO A 230 -9.48 7.63 0.95
C PRO A 230 -8.57 7.61 2.19
N TYR A 231 -7.66 8.55 2.33
CA TYR A 231 -6.69 8.59 3.42
C TYR A 231 -6.92 9.81 4.31
N GLU A 232 -6.92 9.59 5.61
CA GLU A 232 -6.89 10.67 6.61
C GLU A 232 -5.46 11.19 6.73
N ASN A 233 -5.25 12.41 6.22
CA ASN A 233 -3.97 13.11 6.30
C ASN A 233 -4.13 14.38 7.13
N SER A 234 -3.06 14.78 7.80
CA SER A 234 -2.98 16.06 8.48
C SER A 234 -2.56 17.17 7.52
N LEU A 235 -3.12 18.37 7.68
CA LEU A 235 -2.60 19.54 7.01
C LEU A 235 -1.32 20.00 7.69
N VAL A 236 -0.28 20.24 6.91
CA VAL A 236 1.02 20.74 7.37
C VAL A 236 1.28 22.06 6.66
N VAL A 237 1.57 23.11 7.43
CA VAL A 237 1.94 24.43 6.89
C VAL A 237 3.46 24.53 6.88
N MET A 238 4.02 24.91 5.74
CA MET A 238 5.47 25.14 5.58
C MET A 238 5.70 26.54 5.01
N GLU A 239 6.71 27.22 5.54
CA GLU A 239 7.24 28.45 4.94
C GLU A 239 8.37 28.06 3.98
N MET A 240 8.30 28.59 2.76
CA MET A 240 9.31 28.35 1.72
C MET A 240 9.93 29.67 1.30
N ASN A 241 11.27 29.71 1.19
CA ASN A 241 12.06 30.86 0.74
C ASN A 241 12.49 30.69 -0.71
#